data_13fe27d4951a87bcb9cd72a7c21b0fca
#
_entry.id   13fe27d4951a87bcb9cd72a7c21b0fca
#
_cell.length_a   1.000
_cell.length_b   1.000
_cell.length_c   1.000
_cell.angle_alpha   90.00
_cell.angle_beta   90.00
_cell.angle_gamma   90.00
#
_symmetry.space_group_name_H-M   'P 1'
#
loop_
_entity.id
_entity.type
_entity.pdbx_description
1 polymer ?
#
loop_
_entity_poly.entity_id
_entity_poly.type
_entity_poly.pdbx_seq_one_letter_code
_entity_poly.pdbx_strand_id
1 'polypeptide(L)'
;KVRGLIQKKQVDNNVILAENAKKIVEERFGDPALSVETVCRELHVSSSFFSKVFKQETGLTFLNYLINRRMEEAKKLLDKTDYKSHVIGEMVGYPEPNYFSYVFKKNCGVSPVKYRKLEETKNGQ
;
A
#
# COMPACT_ATOMS: atom_id res chain seq x y z
N LYS A 1 -2.69 -5.87 38.73
CA LYS A 1 -3.52 -6.80 37.98
C LYS A 1 -4.52 -6.07 37.11
N VAL A 2 -5.24 -5.10 37.66
CA VAL A 2 -6.15 -4.27 36.88
C VAL A 2 -5.37 -3.51 35.81
N ARG A 3 -4.23 -2.97 36.18
CA ARG A 3 -3.36 -2.25 35.24
C ARG A 3 -2.91 -3.18 34.10
N GLY A 4 -2.54 -4.42 34.42
CA GLY A 4 -2.12 -5.38 33.43
C GLY A 4 -3.23 -5.71 32.43
N LEU A 5 -4.46 -5.87 32.91
CA LEU A 5 -5.61 -6.13 32.06
C LEU A 5 -5.90 -4.96 31.13
N ILE A 6 -5.79 -3.72 31.63
CA ILE A 6 -6.00 -2.53 30.80
C ILE A 6 -4.93 -2.43 29.72
N GLN A 7 -3.67 -2.69 30.05
CA GLN A 7 -2.58 -2.65 29.08
C GLN A 7 -2.76 -3.69 27.99
N LYS A 8 -3.16 -4.92 28.36
CA LYS A 8 -3.39 -5.97 27.39
C LYS A 8 -4.52 -5.60 26.43
N LYS A 9 -5.61 -5.05 26.95
CA LYS A 9 -6.74 -4.62 26.13
C LYS A 9 -6.32 -3.51 25.15
N GLN A 10 -5.50 -2.57 25.62
CA GLN A 10 -5.00 -1.49 24.77
C GLN A 10 -4.14 -2.03 23.63
N VAL A 11 -3.24 -2.98 23.92
CA VAL A 11 -2.39 -3.60 22.90
C VAL A 11 -3.23 -4.36 21.88
N ASP A 12 -4.23 -5.12 22.36
CA ASP A 12 -5.11 -5.87 21.48
C ASP A 12 -5.89 -4.92 20.54
N ASN A 13 -6.36 -3.78 21.07
CA ASN A 13 -7.07 -2.78 20.26
C ASN A 13 -6.16 -2.16 19.21
N ASN A 14 -4.89 -1.93 19.55
CA ASN A 14 -3.92 -1.39 18.60
C ASN A 14 -3.65 -2.38 17.47
N VAL A 15 -3.50 -3.67 17.79
CA VAL A 15 -3.33 -4.72 16.79
C VAL A 15 -4.54 -4.76 15.87
N ILE A 16 -5.76 -4.71 16.44
CA ILE A 16 -6.99 -4.75 15.65
C ILE A 16 -7.06 -3.53 14.72
N LEU A 17 -6.71 -2.35 15.22
CA LEU A 17 -6.72 -1.13 14.41
C LEU A 17 -5.79 -1.28 13.21
N ALA A 18 -4.57 -1.76 13.44
CA ALA A 18 -3.60 -1.96 12.36
C ALA A 18 -4.10 -3.02 11.36
N GLU A 19 -4.66 -4.13 11.85
CA GLU A 19 -5.17 -5.17 10.98
C GLU A 19 -6.36 -4.69 10.14
N ASN A 20 -7.23 -3.87 10.72
CA ASN A 20 -8.35 -3.29 9.97
C ASN A 20 -7.84 -2.37 8.86
N ALA A 21 -6.82 -1.58 9.15
CA ALA A 21 -6.22 -0.70 8.15
C ALA A 21 -5.57 -1.49 7.01
N LYS A 22 -4.85 -2.57 7.33
CA LYS A 22 -4.27 -3.45 6.32
C LYS A 22 -5.35 -4.04 5.41
N LYS A 23 -6.46 -4.45 6.00
CA LYS A 23 -7.58 -5.01 5.24
C LYS A 23 -8.15 -3.99 4.27
N ILE A 24 -8.30 -2.74 4.72
CA ILE A 24 -8.77 -1.65 3.84
C ILE A 24 -7.82 -1.49 2.65
N VAL A 25 -6.51 -1.50 2.90
CA VAL A 25 -5.53 -1.41 1.82
C VAL A 25 -5.69 -2.56 0.84
N GLU A 26 -5.80 -3.79 1.36
CA GLU A 26 -5.93 -4.97 0.50
C GLU A 26 -7.17 -4.90 -0.39
N GLU A 27 -8.25 -4.37 0.14
CA GLU A 27 -9.52 -4.28 -0.60
C GLU A 27 -9.57 -3.08 -1.54
N ARG A 28 -8.83 -2.01 -1.26
CA ARG A 28 -9.02 -0.74 -1.98
C ARG A 28 -7.73 -0.03 -2.39
N PHE A 29 -6.60 -0.73 -2.50
CA PHE A 29 -5.36 -0.05 -2.89
C PHE A 29 -5.47 0.59 -4.27
N GLY A 30 -6.35 0.10 -5.13
CA GLY A 30 -6.56 0.67 -6.47
C GLY A 30 -7.37 1.96 -6.49
N ASP A 31 -7.95 2.36 -5.36
CA ASP A 31 -8.70 3.61 -5.26
C ASP A 31 -7.71 4.77 -5.08
N PRO A 32 -7.66 5.73 -6.05
CA PRO A 32 -6.74 6.86 -5.93
C PRO A 32 -6.99 7.73 -4.70
N ALA A 33 -8.22 7.71 -4.18
CA ALA A 33 -8.60 8.54 -3.03
C ALA A 33 -8.21 7.94 -1.68
N LEU A 34 -7.71 6.70 -1.65
CA LEU A 34 -7.35 6.07 -0.39
C LEU A 34 -6.16 6.81 0.25
N SER A 35 -6.34 7.24 1.50
CA SER A 35 -5.35 8.05 2.22
C SER A 35 -5.49 7.81 3.72
N VAL A 36 -4.53 8.35 4.49
CA VAL A 36 -4.63 8.33 5.95
C VAL A 36 -5.96 8.93 6.40
N GLU A 37 -6.35 10.06 5.80
CA GLU A 37 -7.57 10.78 6.17
C GLU A 37 -8.81 9.93 5.94
N THR A 38 -8.92 9.27 4.79
CA THR A 38 -10.09 8.45 4.49
C THR A 38 -10.17 7.24 5.41
N VAL A 39 -9.05 6.61 5.68
CA VAL A 39 -8.98 5.44 6.58
C VAL A 39 -9.35 5.85 8.01
N CYS A 40 -8.80 6.96 8.49
CA CYS A 40 -9.07 7.43 9.85
C CYS A 40 -10.54 7.81 10.03
N ARG A 41 -11.15 8.41 9.01
CA ARG A 41 -12.56 8.75 9.05
C ARG A 41 -13.40 7.47 9.16
N GLU A 42 -13.05 6.47 8.41
CA GLU A 42 -13.78 5.19 8.41
C GLU A 42 -13.60 4.45 9.74
N LEU A 43 -12.40 4.49 10.32
CA LEU A 43 -12.10 3.78 11.57
C LEU A 43 -12.40 4.62 12.82
N HIS A 44 -12.85 5.87 12.63
CA HIS A 44 -13.23 6.79 13.73
C HIS A 44 -12.09 7.06 14.70
N VAL A 45 -10.90 7.33 14.16
CA VAL A 45 -9.72 7.67 14.97
C VAL A 45 -9.07 8.92 14.40
N SER A 46 -8.25 9.58 15.23
CA SER A 46 -7.48 10.72 14.76
C SER A 46 -6.29 10.27 13.92
N SER A 47 -5.85 11.13 13.01
CA SER A 47 -4.70 10.83 12.17
C SER A 47 -3.42 10.62 12.98
N SER A 48 -3.22 11.44 14.02
CA SER A 48 -2.04 11.35 14.88
C SER A 48 -1.97 10.01 15.60
N PHE A 49 -3.08 9.61 16.19
CA PHE A 49 -3.15 8.34 16.91
C PHE A 49 -2.96 7.16 15.95
N PHE A 50 -3.68 7.18 14.84
CA PHE A 50 -3.60 6.12 13.84
C PHE A 50 -2.18 5.96 13.32
N SER A 51 -1.54 7.06 12.93
CA SER A 51 -0.19 7.01 12.34
C SER A 51 0.82 6.41 13.31
N LYS A 52 0.72 6.78 14.58
CA LYS A 52 1.60 6.24 15.61
C LYS A 52 1.39 4.75 15.80
N VAL A 53 0.13 4.32 15.93
CA VAL A 53 -0.19 2.91 16.16
C VAL A 53 0.19 2.08 14.94
N PHE A 54 -0.15 2.54 13.75
CA PHE A 54 0.14 1.78 12.55
C PHE A 54 1.64 1.55 12.38
N LYS A 55 2.45 2.58 12.60
CA LYS A 55 3.90 2.43 12.49
C LYS A 55 4.46 1.52 13.59
N GLN A 56 3.93 1.59 14.80
CA GLN A 56 4.34 0.69 15.88
C GLN A 56 4.04 -0.77 15.55
N GLU A 57 2.88 -1.03 14.98
CA GLU A 57 2.44 -2.40 14.73
C GLU A 57 3.01 -2.99 13.43
N THR A 58 3.28 -2.18 12.42
CA THR A 58 3.72 -2.69 11.11
C THR A 58 5.17 -2.37 10.78
N GLY A 59 5.77 -1.40 11.47
CA GLY A 59 7.11 -0.91 11.14
C GLY A 59 7.14 0.09 10.01
N LEU A 60 6.01 0.37 9.37
CA LEU A 60 5.93 1.28 8.22
C LEU A 60 4.90 2.37 8.46
N THR A 61 5.11 3.54 7.84
CA THR A 61 4.03 4.52 7.77
C THR A 61 2.91 3.94 6.89
N PHE A 62 1.69 4.41 7.11
CA PHE A 62 0.58 3.95 6.28
C PHE A 62 0.83 4.25 4.80
N LEU A 63 1.37 5.43 4.50
CA LEU A 63 1.66 5.80 3.11
C LEU A 63 2.64 4.81 2.46
N ASN A 64 3.72 4.47 3.15
CA ASN A 64 4.69 3.52 2.61
C ASN A 64 4.09 2.13 2.46
N TYR A 65 3.27 1.71 3.40
CA TYR A 65 2.57 0.44 3.31
C TYR A 65 1.68 0.39 2.06
N LEU A 66 0.92 1.46 1.83
CA LEU A 66 0.04 1.56 0.66
C LEU A 66 0.85 1.55 -0.63
N ILE A 67 1.93 2.35 -0.70
CA ILE A 67 2.78 2.39 -1.88
C ILE A 67 3.37 1.00 -2.17
N ASN A 68 3.86 0.33 -1.13
CA ASN A 68 4.43 -1.01 -1.32
C ASN A 68 3.41 -1.98 -1.89
N ARG A 69 2.18 -1.95 -1.39
CA ARG A 69 1.13 -2.83 -1.92
C ARG A 69 0.79 -2.52 -3.37
N ARG A 70 0.69 -1.24 -3.70
CA ARG A 70 0.44 -0.81 -5.08
C ARG A 70 1.56 -1.24 -6.02
N MET A 71 2.82 -1.11 -5.57
CA MET A 71 3.97 -1.50 -6.38
C MET A 71 4.04 -3.01 -6.58
N GLU A 72 3.73 -3.79 -5.54
CA GLU A 72 3.67 -5.25 -5.67
C GLU A 72 2.67 -5.65 -6.75
N GLU A 73 1.49 -5.05 -6.72
CA GLU A 73 0.46 -5.37 -7.71
C GLU A 73 0.88 -4.91 -9.11
N ALA A 74 1.48 -3.72 -9.22
CA ALA A 74 1.96 -3.23 -10.50
C ALA A 74 3.00 -4.16 -11.11
N LYS A 75 3.96 -4.62 -10.31
CA LYS A 75 4.98 -5.57 -10.77
C LYS A 75 4.35 -6.86 -11.26
N LYS A 76 3.39 -7.37 -10.50
CA LYS A 76 2.68 -8.59 -10.86
C LYS A 76 1.97 -8.45 -12.20
N LEU A 77 1.28 -7.33 -12.39
CA LEU A 77 0.56 -7.08 -13.65
C LEU A 77 1.51 -6.87 -14.83
N LEU A 78 2.64 -6.18 -14.60
CA LEU A 78 3.64 -6.02 -15.64
C LEU A 78 4.25 -7.36 -16.08
N ASP A 79 4.41 -8.28 -15.13
CA ASP A 79 4.97 -9.60 -15.40
C ASP A 79 3.96 -10.57 -16.00
N LYS A 80 2.73 -10.55 -15.53
CA LYS A 80 1.73 -11.58 -15.85
C LYS A 80 0.72 -11.20 -16.92
N THR A 81 0.67 -9.93 -17.35
CA THR A 81 -0.32 -9.47 -18.33
C THR A 81 0.35 -8.67 -19.43
N ASP A 82 -0.40 -8.43 -20.51
CA ASP A 82 0.03 -7.57 -21.61
C ASP A 82 -0.57 -6.16 -21.49
N TYR A 83 -1.18 -5.85 -20.36
CA TYR A 83 -1.77 -4.52 -20.15
C TYR A 83 -0.71 -3.44 -20.32
N LYS A 84 -1.09 -2.33 -20.95
CA LYS A 84 -0.18 -1.20 -21.10
C LYS A 84 0.11 -0.58 -19.75
N SER A 85 1.29 0.00 -19.63
CA SER A 85 1.76 0.60 -18.39
C SER A 85 0.76 1.58 -17.78
N HIS A 86 0.16 2.47 -18.58
CA HIS A 86 -0.79 3.44 -18.05
C HIS A 86 -2.08 2.78 -17.54
N VAL A 87 -2.49 1.67 -18.13
CA VAL A 87 -3.65 0.91 -17.67
C VAL A 87 -3.34 0.30 -16.30
N ILE A 88 -2.15 -0.26 -16.15
CA ILE A 88 -1.71 -0.81 -14.87
C ILE A 88 -1.67 0.28 -13.81
N GLY A 89 -1.16 1.48 -14.16
CA GLY A 89 -1.17 2.60 -13.24
C GLY A 89 -2.55 2.92 -12.72
N GLU A 90 -3.55 2.97 -13.60
CA GLU A 90 -4.94 3.20 -13.20
C GLU A 90 -5.44 2.10 -12.26
N MET A 91 -5.11 0.85 -12.55
CA MET A 91 -5.56 -0.29 -11.75
C MET A 91 -4.99 -0.27 -10.33
N VAL A 92 -3.79 0.27 -10.15
CA VAL A 92 -3.14 0.29 -8.84
C VAL A 92 -3.26 1.63 -8.12
N GLY A 93 -4.11 2.53 -8.62
CA GLY A 93 -4.41 3.76 -7.87
C GLY A 93 -3.69 5.01 -8.36
N TYR A 94 -3.02 4.95 -9.51
CA TYR A 94 -2.30 6.10 -10.07
C TYR A 94 -2.83 6.40 -11.47
N PRO A 95 -3.93 7.16 -11.58
CA PRO A 95 -4.56 7.40 -12.89
C PRO A 95 -3.76 8.31 -13.81
N GLU A 96 -2.82 9.11 -13.28
CA GLU A 96 -2.00 9.98 -14.12
C GLU A 96 -0.74 9.21 -14.53
N PRO A 97 -0.53 8.95 -15.85
CA PRO A 97 0.55 8.07 -16.33
C PRO A 97 1.96 8.53 -15.93
N ASN A 98 2.23 9.82 -16.02
CA ASN A 98 3.56 10.34 -15.70
C ASN A 98 3.86 10.19 -14.20
N TYR A 99 2.84 10.40 -13.38
CA TYR A 99 3.02 10.24 -11.94
C TYR A 99 3.24 8.77 -11.58
N PHE A 100 2.48 7.87 -12.20
CA PHE A 100 2.68 6.43 -11.99
C PHE A 100 4.12 6.03 -12.34
N SER A 101 4.60 6.45 -13.50
CA SER A 101 5.96 6.14 -13.93
C SER A 101 6.99 6.67 -12.93
N TYR A 102 6.77 7.88 -12.44
CA TYR A 102 7.66 8.48 -11.45
C TYR A 102 7.70 7.68 -10.15
N VAL A 103 6.52 7.36 -9.61
CA VAL A 103 6.42 6.61 -8.36
C VAL A 103 7.02 5.22 -8.52
N PHE A 104 6.72 4.55 -9.63
CA PHE A 104 7.25 3.22 -9.88
C PHE A 104 8.78 3.24 -9.97
N LYS A 105 9.34 4.16 -10.75
CA LYS A 105 10.79 4.26 -10.89
C LYS A 105 11.46 4.59 -9.56
N LYS A 106 10.87 5.49 -8.79
CA LYS A 106 11.41 5.87 -7.48
C LYS A 106 11.45 4.68 -6.52
N ASN A 107 10.45 3.83 -6.55
CA ASN A 107 10.34 2.72 -5.60
C ASN A 107 10.94 1.41 -6.12
N CYS A 108 11.00 1.23 -7.43
CA CYS A 108 11.44 -0.04 -8.03
C CYS A 108 12.75 0.08 -8.80
N GLY A 109 13.29 1.29 -8.94
CA GLY A 109 14.61 1.51 -9.56
C GLY A 109 14.61 1.69 -11.07
N VAL A 110 13.58 1.22 -11.77
CA VAL A 110 13.46 1.33 -13.22
C VAL A 110 12.03 1.68 -13.58
N SER A 111 11.82 2.17 -14.83
CA SER A 111 10.48 2.49 -15.31
C SER A 111 9.63 1.22 -15.45
N PRO A 112 8.30 1.35 -15.49
CA PRO A 112 7.43 0.18 -15.69
C PRO A 112 7.76 -0.57 -16.98
N VAL A 113 7.98 0.15 -18.08
CA VAL A 113 8.29 -0.48 -19.37
C VAL A 113 9.59 -1.25 -19.28
N LYS A 114 10.62 -0.66 -18.67
CA LYS A 114 11.91 -1.32 -18.53
C LYS A 114 11.80 -2.54 -17.60
N TYR A 115 11.02 -2.42 -16.54
CA TYR A 115 10.79 -3.54 -15.63
C TYR A 115 10.20 -4.74 -16.38
N ARG A 116 9.20 -4.50 -17.23
CA ARG A 116 8.59 -5.56 -18.02
C ARG A 116 9.62 -6.24 -18.93
N LYS A 117 10.47 -5.47 -19.57
CA LYS A 117 11.51 -6.04 -20.45
C LYS A 117 12.49 -6.90 -19.67
N LEU A 118 12.88 -6.46 -18.48
CA LEU A 118 13.79 -7.22 -17.63
C LEU A 118 13.16 -8.53 -17.19
N GLU A 119 11.85 -8.54 -16.87
CA GLU A 119 11.15 -9.74 -16.47
C GLU A 119 11.01 -10.72 -17.65
N GLU A 120 10.76 -10.22 -18.84
CA GLU A 120 10.72 -11.05 -20.05
C GLU A 120 12.06 -11.77 -20.25
N THR A 121 13.18 -11.06 -20.07
CA THR A 121 14.50 -11.62 -20.17
C THR A 121 14.72 -12.71 -19.14
N LYS A 122 14.33 -12.47 -17.89
CA LYS A 122 14.45 -13.46 -16.82
C LYS A 122 13.64 -14.73 -17.11
N ASN A 123 12.52 -14.58 -17.78
CA ASN A 123 11.65 -15.71 -18.10
C ASN A 123 12.04 -16.43 -19.38
N GLY A 124 13.24 -16.15 -19.90
CA GLY A 124 13.76 -16.83 -21.08
C GLY A 124 13.21 -16.31 -22.38
N GLN A 125 12.66 -15.11 -22.38
CA GLN A 125 12.06 -14.50 -23.57
C GLN A 125 13.09 -13.61 -24.35
#